data_b12fc5bdbe45c42686d4d13b99015682
#
_entry.id   b12fc5bdbe45c42686d4d13b99015682
#
_cell.length_a   1.000
_cell.length_b   1.000
_cell.length_c   1.000
_cell.angle_alpha   90.00
_cell.angle_beta   90.00
_cell.angle_gamma   90.00
#
_symmetry.space_group_name_H-M   'P 1'
#
loop_
_entity.id
_entity.type
_entity.pdbx_description
1 polymer ?
#
loop_
_entity_poly.entity_id
_entity_poly.type
_entity_poly.pdbx_seq_one_letter_code
_entity_poly.pdbx_strand_id
1 'polypeptide(L)'
;MCLKGRRTREACLIIQCGMGARWSVTTKRAVVVGFAALAILLLWRAGEVVQPFIWGLIVAYILLPVVGAIERRFAFPRTVAALAVFVALLAIIFGGGRLVIPRIAENAGDLQKNWPVLVANVQLTISNTFDQLGLGDLDDVLIGPNVDDIERQIAAMAQRTALPFAIAFGHFLLEFLVFLIATFLLLRDAPRLYGFVRRNLPGRQRREIVQVLGETNVMLGRYIRGQLFLVLLMSTVTTIALTLLGVPYSVLLGVLTGLLETIPFVGPITAGAIACLVALGHPNPFGWSQLVYVGVVAIMYTILRHAEDYLVIPTVIGRAVRLHPALVIFSLLTGGAVFGLLGIILAVPFAATLRLVLIYVGAKLRDEDPFPQLEVELAEATEAGGDTIEATRVPGRARP
;
A
#
# COMPACT_ATOMS: atom_id res chain seq x y z
N MET A 1 36.04 20.59 -72.45
CA MET A 1 34.71 21.15 -72.20
C MET A 1 34.31 20.72 -70.81
N CYS A 2 34.78 21.46 -69.81
CA CYS A 2 34.68 21.12 -68.38
C CYS A 2 34.33 22.38 -67.61
N LEU A 3 33.04 22.60 -67.40
CA LEU A 3 32.52 23.68 -66.50
C LEU A 3 31.24 23.19 -65.80
N LYS A 4 31.46 22.43 -64.77
CA LYS A 4 30.37 22.19 -63.75
C LYS A 4 31.00 21.63 -62.46
N GLY A 5 31.15 22.43 -61.44
CA GLY A 5 31.63 21.83 -60.19
C GLY A 5 31.97 22.72 -59.04
N ARG A 6 31.66 24.00 -58.99
CA ARG A 6 31.92 24.80 -57.77
C ARG A 6 30.71 25.02 -56.87
N ARG A 7 29.50 25.14 -57.39
CA ARG A 7 28.27 25.39 -56.57
C ARG A 7 27.76 24.16 -55.81
N THR A 8 28.09 22.96 -56.30
CA THR A 8 27.66 21.72 -55.60
C THR A 8 28.51 21.34 -54.41
N ARG A 9 29.76 21.83 -54.32
CA ARG A 9 30.63 21.60 -53.15
C ARG A 9 30.28 22.49 -51.95
N GLU A 10 29.86 23.73 -52.20
CA GLU A 10 29.44 24.64 -51.08
C GLU A 10 28.08 24.24 -50.52
N ALA A 11 27.14 23.74 -51.32
CA ALA A 11 25.88 23.21 -50.81
C ALA A 11 26.05 21.90 -50.01
N CYS A 12 27.05 21.07 -50.37
CA CYS A 12 27.34 19.84 -49.61
C CYS A 12 28.07 20.12 -48.27
N LEU A 13 28.84 21.21 -48.20
CA LEU A 13 29.51 21.64 -46.96
C LEU A 13 28.52 22.25 -45.93
N ILE A 14 27.46 22.90 -46.41
CA ILE A 14 26.43 23.48 -45.54
C ILE A 14 25.51 22.39 -44.96
N ILE A 15 25.28 21.29 -45.70
CA ILE A 15 24.45 20.15 -45.22
C ILE A 15 25.26 19.26 -44.25
N GLN A 16 26.59 19.20 -44.35
CA GLN A 16 27.43 18.45 -43.40
C GLN A 16 27.75 19.19 -42.10
N CYS A 17 27.52 20.50 -41.99
CA CYS A 17 27.66 21.27 -40.74
C CYS A 17 26.48 21.12 -39.78
N GLY A 18 25.44 20.39 -40.19
CA GLY A 18 24.30 20.05 -39.35
C GLY A 18 24.44 18.75 -38.53
N MET A 19 25.68 18.27 -38.29
CA MET A 19 25.90 17.23 -37.29
C MET A 19 25.70 17.84 -35.88
N GLY A 20 24.50 17.68 -35.36
CA GLY A 20 24.14 18.10 -34.02
C GLY A 20 25.22 17.71 -33.03
N ALA A 21 25.80 18.74 -32.37
CA ALA A 21 26.88 18.58 -31.42
C ALA A 21 26.51 17.42 -30.46
N ARG A 22 27.29 16.34 -30.52
CA ARG A 22 27.09 15.21 -29.62
C ARG A 22 27.35 15.70 -28.19
N TRP A 23 26.31 15.77 -27.40
CA TRP A 23 26.42 16.18 -26.02
C TRP A 23 27.45 15.31 -25.30
N SER A 24 28.30 15.92 -24.52
CA SER A 24 29.25 15.21 -23.67
C SER A 24 28.48 14.31 -22.69
N VAL A 25 29.11 13.25 -22.20
CA VAL A 25 28.51 12.34 -21.21
C VAL A 25 28.10 13.12 -19.97
N THR A 26 28.90 14.12 -19.57
CA THR A 26 28.64 15.01 -18.45
C THR A 26 27.40 15.86 -18.69
N THR A 27 27.25 16.47 -19.87
CA THR A 27 26.06 17.25 -20.24
C THR A 27 24.80 16.40 -20.25
N LYS A 28 24.86 15.17 -20.79
CA LYS A 28 23.73 14.22 -20.77
C LYS A 28 23.31 13.85 -19.35
N ARG A 29 24.30 13.59 -18.47
CA ARG A 29 24.03 13.30 -17.06
C ARG A 29 23.43 14.50 -16.33
N ALA A 30 23.97 15.70 -16.53
CA ALA A 30 23.45 16.93 -15.94
C ALA A 30 22.01 17.22 -16.35
N VAL A 31 21.68 17.04 -17.64
CA VAL A 31 20.31 17.21 -18.14
C VAL A 31 19.36 16.17 -17.54
N VAL A 32 19.75 14.90 -17.48
CA VAL A 32 18.92 13.84 -16.88
C VAL A 32 18.70 14.11 -15.39
N VAL A 33 19.75 14.48 -14.66
CA VAL A 33 19.63 14.84 -13.22
C VAL A 33 18.75 16.07 -13.03
N GLY A 34 18.92 17.11 -13.87
CA GLY A 34 18.10 18.33 -13.83
C GLY A 34 16.62 18.03 -14.10
N PHE A 35 16.30 17.20 -15.12
CA PHE A 35 14.93 16.78 -15.38
C PHE A 35 14.36 15.92 -14.27
N ALA A 36 15.15 15.01 -13.71
CA ALA A 36 14.72 14.19 -12.57
C ALA A 36 14.43 15.05 -11.33
N ALA A 37 15.31 16.00 -11.00
CA ALA A 37 15.11 16.93 -9.91
C ALA A 37 13.87 17.83 -10.11
N LEU A 38 13.68 18.35 -11.32
CA LEU A 38 12.49 19.13 -11.69
C LEU A 38 11.21 18.29 -11.58
N ALA A 39 11.23 17.05 -12.08
CA ALA A 39 10.09 16.13 -11.97
C ALA A 39 9.74 15.82 -10.52
N ILE A 40 10.75 15.55 -9.67
CA ILE A 40 10.55 15.33 -8.23
C ILE A 40 9.95 16.57 -7.57
N LEU A 41 10.48 17.76 -7.86
CA LEU A 41 9.96 19.02 -7.34
C LEU A 41 8.50 19.28 -7.75
N LEU A 42 8.18 19.04 -9.02
CA LEU A 42 6.81 19.19 -9.54
C LEU A 42 5.86 18.17 -8.91
N LEU A 43 6.27 16.91 -8.77
CA LEU A 43 5.47 15.88 -8.10
C LEU A 43 5.25 16.21 -6.62
N TRP A 44 6.27 16.74 -5.95
CA TRP A 44 6.15 17.18 -4.55
C TRP A 44 5.18 18.35 -4.40
N ARG A 45 5.27 19.33 -5.32
CA ARG A 45 4.38 20.51 -5.31
C ARG A 45 2.94 20.15 -5.70
N ALA A 46 2.75 19.13 -6.55
CA ALA A 46 1.45 18.65 -7.03
C ALA A 46 0.88 17.52 -6.14
N GLY A 47 1.32 17.39 -4.88
CA GLY A 47 0.99 16.27 -4.00
C GLY A 47 -0.49 15.93 -3.94
N GLU A 48 -1.36 16.92 -3.79
CA GLU A 48 -2.82 16.72 -3.74
C GLU A 48 -3.38 16.12 -5.04
N VAL A 49 -2.88 16.56 -6.20
CA VAL A 49 -3.32 16.02 -7.50
C VAL A 49 -2.74 14.63 -7.75
N VAL A 50 -1.56 14.33 -7.23
CA VAL A 50 -0.87 13.04 -7.42
C VAL A 50 -1.49 11.93 -6.58
N GLN A 51 -2.04 12.25 -5.40
CA GLN A 51 -2.61 11.25 -4.49
C GLN A 51 -3.65 10.33 -5.14
N PRO A 52 -4.70 10.81 -5.84
CA PRO A 52 -5.68 9.92 -6.47
C PRO A 52 -5.08 9.04 -7.57
N PHE A 53 -4.03 9.49 -8.28
CA PHE A 53 -3.29 8.66 -9.23
C PHE A 53 -2.53 7.53 -8.53
N ILE A 54 -1.93 7.79 -7.38
CA ILE A 54 -1.21 6.76 -6.61
C ILE A 54 -2.22 5.73 -6.07
N TRP A 55 -3.36 6.16 -5.55
CA TRP A 55 -4.44 5.26 -5.15
C TRP A 55 -4.93 4.42 -6.33
N GLY A 56 -5.13 5.05 -7.49
CA GLY A 56 -5.48 4.37 -8.73
C GLY A 56 -4.42 3.34 -9.17
N LEU A 57 -3.15 3.66 -9.00
CA LEU A 57 -2.04 2.76 -9.29
C LEU A 57 -2.05 1.54 -8.36
N ILE A 58 -2.26 1.73 -7.05
CA ILE A 58 -2.33 0.64 -6.07
C ILE A 58 -3.48 -0.31 -6.41
N VAL A 59 -4.68 0.24 -6.63
CA VAL A 59 -5.86 -0.56 -6.97
C VAL A 59 -5.70 -1.26 -8.31
N ALA A 60 -5.22 -0.55 -9.34
CA ALA A 60 -4.91 -1.17 -10.63
C ALA A 60 -3.90 -2.30 -10.47
N TYR A 61 -2.86 -2.11 -9.66
CA TYR A 61 -1.84 -3.12 -9.41
C TYR A 61 -2.39 -4.39 -8.74
N ILE A 62 -3.32 -4.23 -7.80
CA ILE A 62 -4.03 -5.37 -7.16
C ILE A 62 -4.87 -6.13 -8.20
N LEU A 63 -5.53 -5.41 -9.12
CA LEU A 63 -6.47 -5.98 -10.07
C LEU A 63 -5.81 -6.49 -11.37
N LEU A 64 -4.57 -6.09 -11.68
CA LEU A 64 -3.86 -6.55 -12.88
C LEU A 64 -3.86 -8.07 -13.09
N PRO A 65 -3.59 -8.92 -12.07
CA PRO A 65 -3.64 -10.38 -12.25
C PRO A 65 -5.04 -10.89 -12.58
N VAL A 66 -6.09 -10.23 -12.07
CA VAL A 66 -7.49 -10.59 -12.35
C VAL A 66 -7.82 -10.28 -13.82
N VAL A 67 -7.44 -9.08 -14.30
CA VAL A 67 -7.57 -8.71 -15.72
C VAL A 67 -6.83 -9.70 -16.61
N GLY A 68 -5.60 -10.05 -16.27
CA GLY A 68 -4.80 -11.02 -17.03
C GLY A 68 -5.40 -12.45 -16.99
N ALA A 69 -6.05 -12.84 -15.91
CA ALA A 69 -6.76 -14.12 -15.81
C ALA A 69 -8.00 -14.16 -16.72
N ILE A 70 -8.81 -13.10 -16.72
CA ILE A 70 -9.99 -12.97 -17.59
C ILE A 70 -9.59 -12.95 -19.07
N GLU A 71 -8.55 -12.15 -19.41
CA GLU A 71 -8.01 -12.05 -20.76
C GLU A 71 -7.59 -13.44 -21.30
N ARG A 72 -6.87 -14.22 -20.48
CA ARG A 72 -6.44 -15.58 -20.86
C ARG A 72 -7.58 -16.60 -20.90
N ARG A 73 -8.53 -16.51 -19.96
CA ARG A 73 -9.61 -17.50 -19.82
C ARG A 73 -10.70 -17.36 -20.89
N PHE A 74 -11.02 -16.13 -21.25
CA PHE A 74 -12.13 -15.80 -22.14
C PHE A 74 -11.70 -15.26 -23.51
N ALA A 75 -10.39 -15.10 -23.74
CA ALA A 75 -9.82 -14.51 -24.97
C ALA A 75 -10.41 -13.11 -25.31
N PHE A 76 -10.87 -12.37 -24.31
CA PHE A 76 -11.41 -11.04 -24.49
C PHE A 76 -10.28 -10.02 -24.78
N PRO A 77 -10.54 -9.00 -25.60
CA PRO A 77 -9.60 -7.90 -25.75
C PRO A 77 -9.38 -7.22 -24.40
N ARG A 78 -8.16 -6.84 -24.12
CA ARG A 78 -7.74 -6.30 -22.82
C ARG A 78 -8.62 -5.16 -22.30
N THR A 79 -9.10 -4.29 -23.19
CA THR A 79 -10.00 -3.17 -22.82
C THR A 79 -11.31 -3.69 -22.24
N VAL A 80 -11.87 -4.77 -22.79
CA VAL A 80 -13.11 -5.39 -22.29
C VAL A 80 -12.87 -6.08 -20.97
N ALA A 81 -11.74 -6.82 -20.82
CA ALA A 81 -11.38 -7.46 -19.56
C ALA A 81 -11.13 -6.41 -18.45
N ALA A 82 -10.42 -5.31 -18.77
CA ALA A 82 -10.20 -4.21 -17.84
C ALA A 82 -11.51 -3.52 -17.44
N LEU A 83 -12.42 -3.30 -18.39
CA LEU A 83 -13.73 -2.70 -18.12
C LEU A 83 -14.60 -3.63 -17.24
N ALA A 84 -14.62 -4.93 -17.52
CA ALA A 84 -15.37 -5.90 -16.72
C ALA A 84 -14.89 -5.94 -15.26
N VAL A 85 -13.57 -5.99 -15.05
CA VAL A 85 -12.96 -5.95 -13.70
C VAL A 85 -13.25 -4.61 -13.02
N PHE A 86 -13.18 -3.52 -13.75
CA PHE A 86 -13.48 -2.18 -13.23
C PHE A 86 -14.94 -2.03 -12.79
N VAL A 87 -15.88 -2.49 -13.61
CA VAL A 87 -17.32 -2.51 -13.27
C VAL A 87 -17.58 -3.43 -12.07
N ALA A 88 -16.94 -4.60 -12.01
CA ALA A 88 -17.03 -5.48 -10.85
C ALA A 88 -16.48 -4.82 -9.58
N LEU A 89 -15.37 -4.10 -9.68
CA LEU A 89 -14.82 -3.31 -8.56
C LEU A 89 -15.84 -2.27 -8.08
N LEU A 90 -16.44 -1.51 -9.00
CA LEU A 90 -17.46 -0.51 -8.64
C LEU A 90 -18.67 -1.18 -7.99
N ALA A 91 -19.13 -2.30 -8.52
CA ALA A 91 -20.24 -3.06 -7.93
C ALA A 91 -19.93 -3.55 -6.50
N ILE A 92 -18.68 -3.99 -6.24
CA ILE A 92 -18.22 -4.37 -4.90
C ILE A 92 -18.15 -3.16 -3.97
N ILE A 93 -17.60 -2.03 -4.43
CA ILE A 93 -17.48 -0.80 -3.62
C ILE A 93 -18.88 -0.27 -3.27
N PHE A 94 -19.77 -0.11 -4.26
CA PHE A 94 -21.10 0.43 -4.00
C PHE A 94 -22.03 -0.58 -3.31
N GLY A 95 -21.97 -1.84 -3.69
CA GLY A 95 -22.78 -2.91 -3.07
C GLY A 95 -22.32 -3.22 -1.64
N GLY A 96 -21.02 -3.41 -1.44
CA GLY A 96 -20.44 -3.65 -0.13
C GLY A 96 -20.56 -2.41 0.77
N GLY A 97 -20.31 -1.22 0.22
CA GLY A 97 -20.48 0.04 0.93
C GLY A 97 -21.90 0.22 1.44
N ARG A 98 -22.91 -0.10 0.63
CA ARG A 98 -24.33 -0.02 1.04
C ARG A 98 -24.69 -0.94 2.21
N LEU A 99 -23.96 -2.04 2.40
CA LEU A 99 -24.16 -2.96 3.52
C LEU A 99 -23.40 -2.57 4.77
N VAL A 100 -22.18 -2.06 4.62
CA VAL A 100 -21.24 -1.83 5.73
C VAL A 100 -21.30 -0.38 6.22
N ILE A 101 -21.39 0.60 5.32
CA ILE A 101 -21.36 2.03 5.70
C ILE A 101 -22.49 2.41 6.66
N PRO A 102 -23.76 2.00 6.47
CA PRO A 102 -24.83 2.36 7.41
C PRO A 102 -24.54 1.85 8.82
N ARG A 103 -24.05 0.61 8.97
CA ARG A 103 -23.70 0.03 10.28
C ARG A 103 -22.55 0.75 10.95
N ILE A 104 -21.54 1.14 10.16
CA ILE A 104 -20.43 1.96 10.70
C ILE A 104 -20.95 3.33 11.12
N ALA A 105 -21.81 3.95 10.31
CA ALA A 105 -22.38 5.26 10.60
C ALA A 105 -23.29 5.23 11.84
N GLU A 106 -24.11 4.20 12.00
CA GLU A 106 -24.93 3.95 13.20
C GLU A 106 -24.03 3.78 14.43
N ASN A 107 -23.06 2.87 14.35
CA ASN A 107 -22.13 2.63 15.47
C ASN A 107 -21.31 3.88 15.83
N ALA A 108 -20.86 4.65 14.85
CA ALA A 108 -20.14 5.89 15.08
C ALA A 108 -21.04 6.97 15.68
N GLY A 109 -22.30 7.08 15.21
CA GLY A 109 -23.30 7.99 15.77
C GLY A 109 -23.68 7.65 17.19
N ASP A 110 -23.84 6.37 17.49
CA ASP A 110 -24.14 5.89 18.83
C ASP A 110 -22.95 6.06 19.79
N LEU A 111 -21.74 5.79 19.32
CA LEU A 111 -20.51 6.07 20.07
C LEU A 111 -20.38 7.55 20.39
N GLN A 112 -20.64 8.42 19.41
CA GLN A 112 -20.59 9.88 19.60
C GLN A 112 -21.62 10.36 20.66
N LYS A 113 -22.86 9.85 20.60
CA LYS A 113 -23.92 10.19 21.57
C LYS A 113 -23.59 9.68 22.97
N ASN A 114 -23.03 8.47 23.07
CA ASN A 114 -22.73 7.83 24.34
C ASN A 114 -21.32 8.13 24.84
N TRP A 115 -20.53 8.96 24.12
CA TRP A 115 -19.16 9.29 24.49
C TRP A 115 -19.03 9.86 25.92
N PRO A 116 -19.86 10.84 26.37
CA PRO A 116 -19.78 11.36 27.74
C PRO A 116 -20.03 10.27 28.78
N VAL A 117 -21.02 9.40 28.54
CA VAL A 117 -21.36 8.29 29.44
C VAL A 117 -20.21 7.27 29.48
N LEU A 118 -19.60 6.99 28.34
CA LEU A 118 -18.46 6.08 28.24
C LEU A 118 -17.27 6.60 29.05
N VAL A 119 -16.92 7.87 28.90
CA VAL A 119 -15.83 8.50 29.66
C VAL A 119 -16.12 8.50 31.15
N ALA A 120 -17.34 8.86 31.57
CA ALA A 120 -17.75 8.82 32.95
C ALA A 120 -17.67 7.40 33.56
N ASN A 121 -18.12 6.39 32.84
CA ASN A 121 -18.01 4.99 33.25
C ASN A 121 -16.56 4.52 33.37
N VAL A 122 -15.70 4.91 32.44
CA VAL A 122 -14.26 4.61 32.48
C VAL A 122 -13.64 5.24 33.73
N GLN A 123 -13.92 6.51 34.03
CA GLN A 123 -13.44 7.20 35.23
C GLN A 123 -13.90 6.51 36.51
N LEU A 124 -15.20 6.21 36.60
CA LEU A 124 -15.78 5.50 37.77
C LEU A 124 -15.17 4.10 37.94
N THR A 125 -14.94 3.37 36.88
CA THR A 125 -14.33 2.04 36.94
C THR A 125 -12.89 2.11 37.40
N ILE A 126 -12.13 3.08 36.90
CA ILE A 126 -10.73 3.29 37.30
C ILE A 126 -10.67 3.70 38.77
N SER A 127 -11.46 4.71 39.23
CA SER A 127 -11.45 5.16 40.64
C SER A 127 -11.84 4.03 41.60
N ASN A 128 -12.92 3.32 41.31
CA ASN A 128 -13.34 2.16 42.13
C ASN A 128 -12.28 1.05 42.21
N THR A 129 -11.51 0.86 41.16
CA THR A 129 -10.44 -0.15 41.09
C THR A 129 -9.24 0.27 41.93
N PHE A 130 -8.86 1.54 41.88
CA PHE A 130 -7.76 2.08 42.68
C PHE A 130 -8.10 2.10 44.15
N ASP A 131 -9.36 2.43 44.53
CA ASP A 131 -9.84 2.35 45.89
C ASP A 131 -9.78 0.91 46.45
N GLN A 132 -10.18 -0.09 45.62
CA GLN A 132 -10.09 -1.51 45.99
C GLN A 132 -8.65 -1.99 46.17
N LEU A 133 -7.70 -1.41 45.46
CA LEU A 133 -6.26 -1.74 45.53
C LEU A 133 -5.53 -0.94 46.62
N GLY A 134 -6.21 -0.01 47.31
CA GLY A 134 -5.62 0.84 48.35
C GLY A 134 -4.53 1.81 47.83
N LEU A 135 -4.58 2.19 46.54
CA LEU A 135 -3.55 3.01 45.89
C LEU A 135 -3.79 4.53 46.01
N GLY A 136 -4.81 4.93 46.81
CA GLY A 136 -5.12 6.34 47.08
C GLY A 136 -5.98 7.05 46.04
N ASP A 137 -6.43 8.25 46.38
CA ASP A 137 -7.32 9.07 45.55
C ASP A 137 -6.59 9.53 44.26
N LEU A 138 -7.12 9.17 43.09
CA LEU A 138 -6.62 9.56 41.77
C LEU A 138 -7.22 10.86 41.26
N ASP A 139 -8.06 11.54 42.07
CA ASP A 139 -8.74 12.76 41.62
C ASP A 139 -7.78 13.86 41.13
N ASP A 140 -6.54 13.87 41.66
CA ASP A 140 -5.51 14.82 41.19
C ASP A 140 -4.74 14.39 39.91
N VAL A 141 -4.77 13.10 39.54
CA VAL A 141 -4.00 12.56 38.41
C VAL A 141 -4.84 12.38 37.16
N LEU A 142 -6.16 12.13 37.32
CA LEU A 142 -7.10 11.89 36.24
C LEU A 142 -7.90 13.13 35.82
N ILE A 143 -7.51 14.34 36.22
CA ILE A 143 -7.98 15.57 35.58
C ILE A 143 -7.38 15.62 34.17
N GLY A 144 -7.83 14.70 33.34
CA GLY A 144 -7.71 14.79 31.90
C GLY A 144 -8.43 16.04 31.38
N PRO A 145 -8.18 16.46 30.16
CA PRO A 145 -8.81 17.64 29.57
C PRO A 145 -10.31 17.55 29.81
N ASN A 146 -10.88 18.62 30.37
CA ASN A 146 -12.31 18.71 30.72
C ASN A 146 -13.13 18.10 29.58
N VAL A 147 -13.98 17.11 29.91
CA VAL A 147 -14.91 16.48 28.96
C VAL A 147 -15.66 17.56 28.17
N ASP A 148 -15.99 18.67 28.84
CA ASP A 148 -16.58 19.88 28.27
C ASP A 148 -15.72 20.53 27.16
N ASP A 149 -14.40 20.48 27.25
CA ASP A 149 -13.51 21.03 26.21
C ASP A 149 -13.43 20.11 25.00
N ILE A 150 -13.47 18.79 25.20
CA ILE A 150 -13.54 17.81 24.12
C ILE A 150 -14.90 17.92 23.42
N GLU A 151 -15.98 18.01 24.19
CA GLU A 151 -17.34 18.19 23.66
C GLU A 151 -17.49 19.51 22.89
N ARG A 152 -16.94 20.61 23.41
CA ARG A 152 -16.87 21.91 22.72
C ARG A 152 -16.04 21.85 21.45
N GLN A 153 -14.91 21.12 21.45
CA GLN A 153 -14.08 20.94 20.25
C GLN A 153 -14.79 20.12 19.19
N ILE A 154 -15.46 19.03 19.57
CA ILE A 154 -16.26 18.19 18.67
C ILE A 154 -17.46 18.99 18.12
N ALA A 155 -18.20 19.71 18.99
CA ALA A 155 -19.31 20.57 18.57
C ALA A 155 -18.86 21.72 17.69
N ALA A 156 -17.74 22.36 17.98
CA ALA A 156 -17.15 23.40 17.17
C ALA A 156 -16.65 22.87 15.80
N MET A 157 -16.12 21.66 15.76
CA MET A 157 -15.83 20.98 14.49
C MET A 157 -17.12 20.71 13.69
N ALA A 158 -18.16 20.20 14.32
CA ALA A 158 -19.43 19.91 13.65
C ALA A 158 -20.14 21.17 13.13
N GLN A 159 -20.13 22.28 13.86
CA GLN A 159 -20.78 23.54 13.44
C GLN A 159 -20.02 24.28 12.32
N ARG A 160 -18.71 24.10 12.22
CA ARG A 160 -17.89 24.72 11.14
C ARG A 160 -18.05 24.05 9.78
N THR A 161 -18.90 23.02 9.64
CA THR A 161 -18.77 22.02 8.55
C THR A 161 -19.78 22.18 7.40
N ALA A 162 -20.78 23.06 7.45
CA ALA A 162 -21.81 23.09 6.39
C ALA A 162 -21.32 23.68 5.05
N LEU A 163 -20.62 24.81 5.05
CA LEU A 163 -20.06 25.41 3.83
C LEU A 163 -18.77 24.68 3.37
N PRO A 164 -17.83 24.34 4.29
CA PRO A 164 -16.71 23.47 3.98
C PRO A 164 -17.11 22.10 3.44
N PHE A 165 -18.25 21.53 3.88
CA PHE A 165 -18.72 20.22 3.41
C PHE A 165 -19.03 20.21 1.90
N ALA A 166 -19.68 21.24 1.36
CA ALA A 166 -19.99 21.31 -0.07
C ALA A 166 -18.71 21.42 -0.92
N ILE A 167 -17.72 22.20 -0.45
CA ILE A 167 -16.42 22.35 -1.10
C ILE A 167 -15.62 21.04 -0.98
N ALA A 168 -15.56 20.45 0.22
CA ALA A 168 -14.89 19.18 0.47
C ALA A 168 -15.52 18.03 -0.33
N PHE A 169 -16.86 18.01 -0.46
CA PHE A 169 -17.56 17.04 -1.29
C PHE A 169 -17.22 17.22 -2.78
N GLY A 170 -17.14 18.47 -3.26
CA GLY A 170 -16.70 18.76 -4.62
C GLY A 170 -15.27 18.29 -4.89
N HIS A 171 -14.34 18.56 -3.98
CA HIS A 171 -12.96 18.05 -4.04
C HIS A 171 -12.92 16.53 -4.02
N PHE A 172 -13.62 15.90 -3.08
CA PHE A 172 -13.72 14.43 -3.01
C PHE A 172 -14.26 13.82 -4.31
N LEU A 173 -15.32 14.42 -4.89
CA LEU A 173 -15.88 13.92 -6.14
C LEU A 173 -14.89 14.01 -7.30
N LEU A 174 -14.14 15.09 -7.37
CA LEU A 174 -13.11 15.29 -8.39
C LEU A 174 -11.94 14.33 -8.20
N GLU A 175 -11.43 14.17 -6.98
CA GLU A 175 -10.38 13.21 -6.65
C GLU A 175 -10.82 11.77 -6.93
N PHE A 176 -12.06 11.44 -6.57
CA PHE A 176 -12.65 10.13 -6.84
C PHE A 176 -12.80 9.87 -8.34
N LEU A 177 -13.21 10.87 -9.12
CA LEU A 177 -13.27 10.76 -10.59
C LEU A 177 -11.87 10.54 -11.18
N VAL A 178 -10.87 11.31 -10.74
CA VAL A 178 -9.47 11.15 -11.16
C VAL A 178 -8.95 9.76 -10.79
N PHE A 179 -9.22 9.29 -9.57
CA PHE A 179 -8.89 7.94 -9.11
C PHE A 179 -9.50 6.86 -10.02
N LEU A 180 -10.79 6.98 -10.36
CA LEU A 180 -11.47 6.03 -11.23
C LEU A 180 -10.86 6.00 -12.63
N ILE A 181 -10.63 7.17 -13.21
CA ILE A 181 -10.01 7.30 -14.55
C ILE A 181 -8.60 6.74 -14.53
N ALA A 182 -7.79 7.09 -13.53
CA ALA A 182 -6.43 6.59 -13.38
C ALA A 182 -6.41 5.06 -13.24
N THR A 183 -7.26 4.50 -12.37
CA THR A 183 -7.38 3.06 -12.19
C THR A 183 -7.70 2.35 -13.50
N PHE A 184 -8.71 2.82 -14.22
CA PHE A 184 -9.12 2.20 -15.50
C PHE A 184 -8.02 2.30 -16.57
N LEU A 185 -7.41 3.49 -16.74
CA LEU A 185 -6.35 3.69 -17.72
C LEU A 185 -5.12 2.83 -17.40
N LEU A 186 -4.73 2.74 -16.13
CA LEU A 186 -3.60 1.91 -15.70
C LEU A 186 -3.88 0.42 -15.91
N LEU A 187 -5.10 -0.07 -15.62
CA LEU A 187 -5.48 -1.46 -15.91
C LEU A 187 -5.38 -1.78 -17.39
N ARG A 188 -5.88 -0.88 -18.25
CA ARG A 188 -5.86 -1.05 -19.69
C ARG A 188 -4.45 -0.99 -20.27
N ASP A 189 -3.66 0.03 -19.90
CA ASP A 189 -2.42 0.39 -20.57
C ASP A 189 -1.16 -0.14 -19.89
N ALA A 190 -1.27 -0.89 -18.76
CA ALA A 190 -0.13 -1.44 -18.04
C ALA A 190 0.89 -2.18 -18.91
N PRO A 191 0.53 -3.07 -19.91
CA PRO A 191 1.54 -3.70 -20.75
C PRO A 191 2.22 -2.74 -21.72
N ARG A 192 1.49 -1.69 -22.15
CA ARG A 192 2.07 -0.66 -23.01
C ARG A 192 3.12 0.15 -22.26
N LEU A 193 2.81 0.51 -20.98
CA LEU A 193 3.74 1.20 -20.09
C LEU A 193 4.98 0.35 -19.81
N TYR A 194 4.79 -0.93 -19.48
CA TYR A 194 5.90 -1.86 -19.28
C TYR A 194 6.74 -2.01 -20.56
N GLY A 195 6.10 -2.16 -21.72
CA GLY A 195 6.78 -2.25 -23.01
C GLY A 195 7.52 -0.95 -23.38
N PHE A 196 6.97 0.22 -23.03
CA PHE A 196 7.63 1.52 -23.23
C PHE A 196 8.90 1.63 -22.38
N VAL A 197 8.80 1.35 -21.08
CA VAL A 197 9.95 1.35 -20.16
C VAL A 197 11.03 0.41 -20.71
N ARG A 198 10.67 -0.84 -21.02
CA ARG A 198 11.61 -1.85 -21.51
C ARG A 198 12.30 -1.45 -22.82
N ARG A 199 11.62 -0.76 -23.74
CA ARG A 199 12.21 -0.32 -25.04
C ARG A 199 13.20 0.82 -24.89
N ASN A 200 12.98 1.72 -23.91
CA ASN A 200 13.80 2.91 -23.70
C ASN A 200 15.01 2.66 -22.80
N LEU A 201 15.16 1.45 -22.22
CA LEU A 201 16.32 1.10 -21.42
C LEU A 201 17.58 0.92 -22.27
N PRO A 202 18.76 1.41 -21.81
CA PRO A 202 20.04 1.24 -22.48
C PRO A 202 20.38 -0.24 -22.67
N GLY A 203 20.77 -0.65 -23.88
CA GLY A 203 20.95 -2.07 -24.23
C GLY A 203 21.94 -2.83 -23.34
N ARG A 204 23.02 -2.17 -22.90
CA ARG A 204 24.06 -2.78 -22.06
C ARG A 204 23.58 -3.14 -20.64
N GLN A 205 22.63 -2.36 -20.07
CA GLN A 205 22.13 -2.56 -18.70
C GLN A 205 20.68 -3.08 -18.68
N ARG A 206 20.10 -3.33 -19.87
CA ARG A 206 18.68 -3.68 -20.00
C ARG A 206 18.31 -4.95 -19.24
N ARG A 207 19.15 -5.98 -19.29
CA ARG A 207 18.87 -7.24 -18.59
C ARG A 207 18.76 -7.02 -17.08
N GLU A 208 19.74 -6.39 -16.50
CA GLU A 208 19.82 -6.14 -15.06
C GLU A 208 18.67 -5.25 -14.56
N ILE A 209 18.39 -4.15 -15.27
CA ILE A 209 17.30 -3.25 -14.88
C ILE A 209 15.94 -3.96 -15.00
N VAL A 210 15.71 -4.75 -16.05
CA VAL A 210 14.48 -5.54 -16.19
C VAL A 210 14.36 -6.57 -15.08
N GLN A 211 15.46 -7.17 -14.63
CA GLN A 211 15.47 -8.09 -13.50
C GLN A 211 15.13 -7.40 -12.20
N VAL A 212 15.78 -6.26 -11.86
CA VAL A 212 15.43 -5.44 -10.68
C VAL A 212 13.95 -5.04 -10.68
N LEU A 213 13.44 -4.58 -11.83
CA LEU A 213 12.02 -4.25 -11.98
C LEU A 213 11.12 -5.47 -11.80
N GLY A 214 11.54 -6.63 -12.29
CA GLY A 214 10.82 -7.89 -12.13
C GLY A 214 10.71 -8.30 -10.67
N GLU A 215 11.82 -8.31 -9.94
CA GLU A 215 11.85 -8.63 -8.52
C GLU A 215 11.06 -7.63 -7.67
N THR A 216 11.23 -6.33 -7.95
CA THR A 216 10.42 -5.29 -7.33
C THR A 216 8.93 -5.53 -7.56
N ASN A 217 8.53 -5.86 -8.79
CA ASN A 217 7.14 -6.15 -9.13
C ASN A 217 6.59 -7.36 -8.37
N VAL A 218 7.36 -8.45 -8.25
CA VAL A 218 6.95 -9.64 -7.50
C VAL A 218 6.81 -9.32 -6.01
N MET A 219 7.80 -8.62 -5.44
CA MET A 219 7.81 -8.21 -4.03
C MET A 219 6.63 -7.30 -3.69
N LEU A 220 6.44 -6.21 -4.47
CA LEU A 220 5.32 -5.28 -4.29
C LEU A 220 3.97 -5.99 -4.43
N GLY A 221 3.86 -6.89 -5.42
CA GLY A 221 2.64 -7.65 -5.64
C GLY A 221 2.26 -8.56 -4.48
N ARG A 222 3.24 -9.24 -3.90
CA ARG A 222 3.00 -10.08 -2.71
C ARG A 222 2.62 -9.23 -1.51
N TYR A 223 3.36 -8.13 -1.28
CA TYR A 223 3.11 -7.24 -0.16
C TYR A 223 1.72 -6.60 -0.23
N ILE A 224 1.38 -5.93 -1.34
CA ILE A 224 0.12 -5.19 -1.46
C ILE A 224 -1.09 -6.13 -1.36
N ARG A 225 -1.05 -7.30 -2.04
CA ARG A 225 -2.13 -8.30 -1.93
C ARG A 225 -2.21 -8.93 -0.55
N GLY A 226 -1.04 -9.20 0.05
CA GLY A 226 -0.96 -9.71 1.41
C GLY A 226 -1.55 -8.74 2.42
N GLN A 227 -1.19 -7.46 2.31
CA GLN A 227 -1.70 -6.41 3.19
C GLN A 227 -3.21 -6.24 3.06
N LEU A 228 -3.75 -6.23 1.82
CA LEU A 228 -5.20 -6.18 1.62
C LEU A 228 -5.91 -7.37 2.24
N PHE A 229 -5.34 -8.57 2.08
CA PHE A 229 -5.88 -9.78 2.70
C PHE A 229 -5.86 -9.69 4.23
N LEU A 230 -4.77 -9.18 4.84
CA LEU A 230 -4.67 -8.96 6.28
C LEU A 230 -5.71 -7.96 6.78
N VAL A 231 -5.89 -6.83 6.11
CA VAL A 231 -6.92 -5.84 6.44
C VAL A 231 -8.31 -6.49 6.48
N LEU A 232 -8.67 -7.25 5.45
CA LEU A 232 -9.99 -7.91 5.38
C LEU A 232 -10.13 -9.02 6.43
N LEU A 233 -9.10 -9.83 6.60
CA LEU A 233 -9.09 -10.92 7.57
C LEU A 233 -9.23 -10.38 9.00
N MET A 234 -8.38 -9.43 9.38
CA MET A 234 -8.37 -8.87 10.74
C MET A 234 -9.64 -8.06 11.01
N SER A 235 -10.17 -7.31 10.03
CA SER A 235 -11.48 -6.66 10.17
C SER A 235 -12.58 -7.67 10.48
N THR A 236 -12.61 -8.77 9.75
CA THR A 236 -13.67 -9.79 9.88
C THR A 236 -13.53 -10.57 11.18
N VAL A 237 -12.34 -11.10 11.45
CA VAL A 237 -12.09 -11.93 12.64
C VAL A 237 -12.27 -11.13 13.92
N THR A 238 -11.77 -9.89 13.98
CA THR A 238 -11.95 -9.01 15.14
C THR A 238 -13.42 -8.62 15.34
N THR A 239 -14.15 -8.30 14.26
CA THR A 239 -15.60 -8.03 14.33
C THR A 239 -16.34 -9.22 14.94
N ILE A 240 -16.07 -10.43 14.46
CA ILE A 240 -16.72 -11.66 14.98
C ILE A 240 -16.34 -11.86 16.44
N ALA A 241 -15.07 -11.77 16.79
CA ALA A 241 -14.59 -11.98 18.16
C ALA A 241 -15.18 -10.97 19.14
N LEU A 242 -15.20 -9.68 18.80
CA LEU A 242 -15.81 -8.63 19.63
C LEU A 242 -17.32 -8.78 19.74
N THR A 243 -18.00 -9.22 18.68
CA THR A 243 -19.45 -9.51 18.72
C THR A 243 -19.75 -10.67 19.64
N LEU A 244 -18.95 -11.75 19.60
CA LEU A 244 -19.12 -12.91 20.51
C LEU A 244 -18.84 -12.55 21.97
N LEU A 245 -17.93 -11.61 22.23
CA LEU A 245 -17.66 -11.07 23.55
C LEU A 245 -18.69 -10.02 23.99
N GLY A 246 -19.66 -9.65 23.15
CA GLY A 246 -20.67 -8.65 23.45
C GLY A 246 -20.11 -7.23 23.57
N VAL A 247 -18.95 -6.94 22.99
CA VAL A 247 -18.39 -5.59 22.97
C VAL A 247 -19.20 -4.73 22.02
N PRO A 248 -19.74 -3.57 22.46
CA PRO A 248 -20.49 -2.67 21.59
C PRO A 248 -19.61 -2.13 20.46
N TYR A 249 -20.25 -1.66 19.40
CA TYR A 249 -19.55 -1.11 18.21
C TYR A 249 -18.58 -2.08 17.54
N SER A 250 -18.79 -3.39 17.67
CA SER A 250 -17.88 -4.44 17.21
C SER A 250 -17.53 -4.33 15.70
N VAL A 251 -18.49 -3.94 14.85
CA VAL A 251 -18.25 -3.74 13.41
C VAL A 251 -17.31 -2.55 13.18
N LEU A 252 -17.56 -1.42 13.85
CA LEU A 252 -16.71 -0.24 13.77
C LEU A 252 -15.28 -0.55 14.24
N LEU A 253 -15.16 -1.18 15.42
CA LEU A 253 -13.87 -1.56 16.01
C LEU A 253 -13.12 -2.58 15.16
N GLY A 254 -13.80 -3.57 14.59
CA GLY A 254 -13.19 -4.56 13.71
C GLY A 254 -12.69 -3.96 12.41
N VAL A 255 -13.47 -3.11 11.74
CA VAL A 255 -13.03 -2.38 10.55
C VAL A 255 -11.86 -1.45 10.88
N LEU A 256 -11.92 -0.74 12.01
CA LEU A 256 -10.83 0.12 12.49
C LEU A 256 -9.56 -0.70 12.73
N THR A 257 -9.67 -1.87 13.39
CA THR A 257 -8.53 -2.79 13.61
C THR A 257 -7.88 -3.17 12.29
N GLY A 258 -8.65 -3.64 11.31
CA GLY A 258 -8.09 -4.02 10.02
C GLY A 258 -7.48 -2.86 9.25
N LEU A 259 -8.05 -1.65 9.29
CA LEU A 259 -7.45 -0.47 8.68
C LEU A 259 -6.15 -0.05 9.37
N LEU A 260 -6.15 -0.06 10.70
CA LEU A 260 -4.96 0.26 11.49
C LEU A 260 -3.83 -0.76 11.29
N GLU A 261 -4.14 -2.03 10.92
CA GLU A 261 -3.15 -3.06 10.59
C GLU A 261 -2.18 -2.64 9.47
N THR A 262 -2.58 -1.65 8.67
CA THR A 262 -1.71 -1.08 7.64
C THR A 262 -0.48 -0.37 8.24
N ILE A 263 -0.54 0.01 9.52
CA ILE A 263 0.55 0.67 10.25
C ILE A 263 1.21 -0.37 11.18
N PRO A 264 2.33 -0.99 10.77
CA PRO A 264 2.98 -2.02 11.58
C PRO A 264 3.27 -1.56 13.01
N PHE A 265 3.11 -2.43 13.98
CA PHE A 265 3.29 -2.24 15.41
C PHE A 265 2.31 -1.26 16.07
N VAL A 266 2.13 -0.07 15.54
CA VAL A 266 1.27 0.97 16.12
C VAL A 266 -0.20 0.60 15.98
N GLY A 267 -0.58 0.10 14.80
CA GLY A 267 -1.97 -0.22 14.49
C GLY A 267 -2.64 -1.19 15.44
N PRO A 268 -2.10 -2.41 15.59
CA PRO A 268 -2.69 -3.42 16.47
C PRO A 268 -2.78 -2.99 17.95
N ILE A 269 -1.73 -2.31 18.44
CA ILE A 269 -1.71 -1.81 19.84
C ILE A 269 -2.80 -0.75 20.02
N THR A 270 -2.89 0.20 19.11
CA THR A 270 -3.89 1.27 19.18
C THR A 270 -5.32 0.72 19.07
N ALA A 271 -5.55 -0.23 18.14
CA ALA A 271 -6.85 -0.86 17.98
C ALA A 271 -7.26 -1.64 19.24
N GLY A 272 -6.34 -2.42 19.80
CA GLY A 272 -6.58 -3.17 21.04
C GLY A 272 -6.86 -2.24 22.23
N ALA A 273 -6.10 -1.14 22.37
CA ALA A 273 -6.31 -0.15 23.41
C ALA A 273 -7.70 0.51 23.30
N ILE A 274 -8.10 0.91 22.08
CA ILE A 274 -9.42 1.50 21.84
C ILE A 274 -10.54 0.50 22.19
N ALA A 275 -10.40 -0.76 21.79
CA ALA A 275 -11.39 -1.80 22.09
C ALA A 275 -11.49 -2.07 23.61
N CYS A 276 -10.35 -2.11 24.31
CA CYS A 276 -10.32 -2.23 25.77
C CYS A 276 -10.97 -1.03 26.48
N LEU A 277 -10.75 0.20 26.01
CA LEU A 277 -11.41 1.39 26.54
C LEU A 277 -12.93 1.35 26.33
N VAL A 278 -13.39 0.94 25.16
CA VAL A 278 -14.80 0.76 24.86
C VAL A 278 -15.41 -0.33 25.77
N ALA A 279 -14.72 -1.46 25.95
CA ALA A 279 -15.14 -2.53 26.82
C ALA A 279 -15.20 -2.07 28.30
N LEU A 280 -14.25 -1.22 28.73
CA LEU A 280 -14.21 -0.69 30.11
C LEU A 280 -15.39 0.23 30.41
N GLY A 281 -15.83 1.03 29.43
CA GLY A 281 -16.92 2.01 29.59
C GLY A 281 -18.34 1.44 29.44
N HIS A 282 -18.49 0.14 29.11
CA HIS A 282 -19.80 -0.51 28.94
C HIS A 282 -20.00 -1.68 29.90
N PRO A 283 -21.24 -1.90 30.37
CA PRO A 283 -21.54 -3.05 31.20
C PRO A 283 -21.29 -4.35 30.40
N ASN A 284 -20.65 -5.33 31.05
CA ASN A 284 -20.40 -6.60 30.42
C ASN A 284 -21.63 -7.52 30.42
N PRO A 285 -21.88 -8.29 29.37
CA PRO A 285 -23.08 -9.15 29.28
C PRO A 285 -22.98 -10.44 30.12
N PHE A 286 -21.78 -10.75 30.67
CA PHE A 286 -21.50 -12.03 31.34
C PHE A 286 -21.60 -11.94 32.89
N GLY A 287 -21.80 -10.74 33.45
CA GLY A 287 -21.81 -10.54 34.89
C GLY A 287 -20.46 -10.69 35.59
N TRP A 288 -19.36 -10.66 34.82
CA TRP A 288 -17.99 -10.70 35.35
C TRP A 288 -17.58 -9.35 35.98
N SER A 289 -16.52 -9.34 36.77
CA SER A 289 -15.94 -8.03 37.13
C SER A 289 -15.45 -7.32 35.86
N GLN A 290 -15.55 -6.00 35.84
CA GLN A 290 -15.20 -5.19 34.65
C GLN A 290 -13.75 -5.39 34.23
N LEU A 291 -12.83 -5.53 35.18
CA LEU A 291 -11.43 -5.80 34.91
C LEU A 291 -11.20 -7.16 34.24
N VAL A 292 -11.92 -8.21 34.66
CA VAL A 292 -11.85 -9.53 34.03
C VAL A 292 -12.34 -9.44 32.60
N TYR A 293 -13.44 -8.73 32.36
CA TYR A 293 -13.97 -8.55 31.02
C TYR A 293 -12.99 -7.84 30.08
N VAL A 294 -12.41 -6.72 30.51
CA VAL A 294 -11.37 -6.00 29.75
C VAL A 294 -10.13 -6.87 29.54
N GLY A 295 -9.74 -7.64 30.59
CA GLY A 295 -8.63 -8.60 30.48
C GLY A 295 -8.87 -9.67 29.41
N VAL A 296 -10.10 -10.18 29.30
CA VAL A 296 -10.48 -11.14 28.23
C VAL A 296 -10.37 -10.49 26.84
N VAL A 297 -10.83 -9.24 26.68
CA VAL A 297 -10.69 -8.50 25.42
C VAL A 297 -9.21 -8.29 25.08
N ALA A 298 -8.38 -7.90 26.05
CA ALA A 298 -6.94 -7.72 25.84
C ALA A 298 -6.23 -9.03 25.45
N ILE A 299 -6.59 -10.13 26.13
CA ILE A 299 -6.07 -11.48 25.80
C ILE A 299 -6.50 -11.89 24.39
N MET A 300 -7.75 -11.65 24.02
CA MET A 300 -8.25 -11.92 22.67
C MET A 300 -7.43 -11.18 21.62
N TYR A 301 -7.18 -9.88 21.78
CA TYR A 301 -6.31 -9.12 20.87
C TYR A 301 -4.88 -9.65 20.83
N THR A 302 -4.34 -10.03 21.97
CA THR A 302 -3.00 -10.65 22.07
C THR A 302 -2.94 -11.96 21.29
N ILE A 303 -3.94 -12.83 21.44
CA ILE A 303 -4.02 -14.11 20.71
C ILE A 303 -4.15 -13.85 19.22
N LEU A 304 -5.02 -12.94 18.79
CA LEU A 304 -5.19 -12.58 17.38
C LEU A 304 -3.86 -12.06 16.79
N ARG A 305 -3.17 -11.19 17.52
CA ARG A 305 -1.87 -10.66 17.10
C ARG A 305 -0.82 -11.76 16.94
N HIS A 306 -0.70 -12.67 17.90
CA HIS A 306 0.23 -13.79 17.79
C HIS A 306 -0.14 -14.74 16.66
N ALA A 307 -1.43 -15.04 16.49
CA ALA A 307 -1.90 -15.84 15.36
C ALA A 307 -1.56 -15.17 14.00
N GLU A 308 -1.71 -13.86 13.91
CA GLU A 308 -1.31 -13.11 12.73
C GLU A 308 0.20 -13.18 12.48
N ASP A 309 1.03 -12.85 13.49
CA ASP A 309 2.49 -12.81 13.37
C ASP A 309 3.10 -14.20 13.02
N TYR A 310 2.57 -15.27 13.61
CA TYR A 310 3.16 -16.60 13.47
C TYR A 310 2.50 -17.47 12.38
N LEU A 311 1.23 -17.25 12.05
CA LEU A 311 0.51 -18.06 11.08
C LEU A 311 0.21 -17.31 9.78
N VAL A 312 -0.34 -16.10 9.88
CA VAL A 312 -0.88 -15.40 8.70
C VAL A 312 0.22 -14.69 7.91
N ILE A 313 1.04 -13.88 8.56
CA ILE A 313 2.11 -13.13 7.89
C ILE A 313 3.10 -14.05 7.15
N PRO A 314 3.62 -15.15 7.73
CA PRO A 314 4.53 -16.05 7.03
C PRO A 314 3.90 -16.72 5.81
N THR A 315 2.60 -17.03 5.87
CA THR A 315 1.89 -17.71 4.76
C THR A 315 1.48 -16.77 3.65
N VAL A 316 1.08 -15.52 3.97
CA VAL A 316 0.52 -14.55 3.03
C VAL A 316 1.59 -13.64 2.42
N ILE A 317 2.40 -13.03 3.27
CA ILE A 317 3.46 -12.09 2.85
C ILE A 317 4.78 -12.86 2.64
N GLY A 318 5.01 -13.89 3.46
CA GLY A 318 6.24 -14.70 3.41
C GLY A 318 7.48 -13.86 3.72
N ARG A 319 8.59 -14.21 3.05
CA ARG A 319 9.87 -13.50 3.21
C ARG A 319 10.04 -12.31 2.25
N ALA A 320 8.93 -11.78 1.69
CA ALA A 320 9.01 -10.76 0.65
C ALA A 320 9.68 -9.46 1.12
N VAL A 321 9.54 -9.11 2.41
CA VAL A 321 10.09 -7.86 2.95
C VAL A 321 10.97 -8.18 4.16
N ARG A 322 12.29 -8.25 3.94
CA ARG A 322 13.27 -8.45 5.03
C ARG A 322 13.86 -7.09 5.42
N LEU A 323 13.09 -6.26 6.12
CA LEU A 323 13.53 -4.97 6.63
C LEU A 323 13.81 -5.07 8.13
N HIS A 324 14.83 -4.34 8.60
CA HIS A 324 15.05 -4.17 10.03
C HIS A 324 13.91 -3.34 10.62
N PRO A 325 13.35 -3.68 11.80
CA PRO A 325 12.22 -2.94 12.41
C PRO A 325 12.45 -1.44 12.50
N ALA A 326 13.65 -1.00 12.87
CA ALA A 326 14.00 0.42 12.92
C ALA A 326 13.83 1.13 11.56
N LEU A 327 14.16 0.44 10.44
CA LEU A 327 13.99 1.02 9.10
C LEU A 327 12.51 1.13 8.73
N VAL A 328 11.68 0.18 9.18
CA VAL A 328 10.22 0.24 9.00
C VAL A 328 9.65 1.46 9.74
N ILE A 329 9.99 1.64 11.02
CA ILE A 329 9.54 2.78 11.84
C ILE A 329 10.01 4.09 11.22
N PHE A 330 11.29 4.19 10.84
CA PHE A 330 11.83 5.38 10.18
C PHE A 330 11.08 5.72 8.89
N SER A 331 10.80 4.69 8.06
CA SER A 331 10.06 4.88 6.81
C SER A 331 8.62 5.31 7.03
N LEU A 332 7.95 4.78 8.07
CA LEU A 332 6.60 5.18 8.46
C LEU A 332 6.55 6.65 8.89
N LEU A 333 7.46 7.06 9.76
CA LEU A 333 7.54 8.45 10.25
C LEU A 333 7.85 9.42 9.10
N THR A 334 8.84 9.07 8.28
CA THR A 334 9.24 9.91 7.13
C THR A 334 8.13 9.96 6.08
N GLY A 335 7.57 8.81 5.73
CA GLY A 335 6.46 8.72 4.78
C GLY A 335 5.24 9.51 5.24
N GLY A 336 4.89 9.36 6.53
CA GLY A 336 3.79 10.08 7.16
C GLY A 336 4.00 11.60 7.15
N ALA A 337 5.20 12.06 7.45
CA ALA A 337 5.54 13.49 7.44
C ALA A 337 5.49 14.12 6.04
N VAL A 338 5.85 13.36 4.98
CA VAL A 338 5.94 13.86 3.60
C VAL A 338 4.62 13.74 2.84
N PHE A 339 3.94 12.59 2.96
CA PHE A 339 2.76 12.25 2.16
C PHE A 339 1.52 11.88 3.01
N GLY A 340 1.55 12.14 4.32
CA GLY A 340 0.43 11.84 5.21
C GLY A 340 0.08 10.34 5.23
N LEU A 341 -1.22 10.03 5.26
CA LEU A 341 -1.72 8.65 5.34
C LEU A 341 -1.21 7.77 4.19
N LEU A 342 -1.16 8.32 2.97
CA LEU A 342 -0.65 7.60 1.80
C LEU A 342 0.83 7.24 1.97
N GLY A 343 1.62 8.16 2.54
CA GLY A 343 3.03 7.92 2.84
C GLY A 343 3.23 6.81 3.88
N ILE A 344 2.38 6.75 4.90
CA ILE A 344 2.39 5.66 5.89
C ILE A 344 2.11 4.31 5.21
N ILE A 345 1.06 4.22 4.40
CA ILE A 345 0.66 2.98 3.70
C ILE A 345 1.75 2.49 2.75
N LEU A 346 2.41 3.39 2.05
CA LEU A 346 3.46 3.06 1.08
C LEU A 346 4.87 2.99 1.69
N ALA A 347 5.05 3.32 2.95
CA ALA A 347 6.35 3.38 3.61
C ALA A 347 7.14 2.06 3.47
N VAL A 348 6.50 0.93 3.81
CA VAL A 348 7.14 -0.39 3.77
C VAL A 348 7.47 -0.84 2.35
N PRO A 349 6.54 -0.78 1.36
CA PRO A 349 6.88 -1.07 -0.03
C PRO A 349 7.99 -0.19 -0.59
N PHE A 350 7.96 1.10 -0.28
CA PHE A 350 8.98 2.03 -0.72
C PHE A 350 10.36 1.71 -0.12
N ALA A 351 10.43 1.48 1.19
CA ALA A 351 11.67 1.10 1.86
C ALA A 351 12.25 -0.23 1.32
N ALA A 352 11.39 -1.20 1.06
CA ALA A 352 11.81 -2.48 0.49
C ALA A 352 12.35 -2.33 -0.95
N THR A 353 11.68 -1.50 -1.77
CA THR A 353 12.15 -1.18 -3.12
C THR A 353 13.48 -0.42 -3.07
N LEU A 354 13.59 0.58 -2.19
CA LEU A 354 14.83 1.34 -2.01
C LEU A 354 15.98 0.44 -1.58
N ARG A 355 15.74 -0.48 -0.64
CA ARG A 355 16.74 -1.49 -0.23
C ARG A 355 17.22 -2.32 -1.42
N LEU A 356 16.32 -2.82 -2.27
CA LEU A 356 16.68 -3.59 -3.45
C LEU A 356 17.54 -2.78 -4.43
N VAL A 357 17.16 -1.52 -4.66
CA VAL A 357 17.96 -0.60 -5.50
C VAL A 357 19.33 -0.33 -4.89
N LEU A 358 19.43 -0.13 -3.58
CA LEU A 358 20.70 0.09 -2.88
C LEU A 358 21.60 -1.15 -2.94
N ILE A 359 21.05 -2.36 -2.83
CA ILE A 359 21.80 -3.61 -3.01
C ILE A 359 22.35 -3.68 -4.43
N TYR A 360 21.51 -3.41 -5.43
CA TYR A 360 21.93 -3.37 -6.84
C TYR A 360 23.06 -2.37 -7.10
N VAL A 361 22.90 -1.12 -6.63
CA VAL A 361 23.91 -0.08 -6.78
C VAL A 361 25.20 -0.45 -6.03
N GLY A 362 25.07 -0.97 -4.81
CA GLY A 362 26.23 -1.38 -4.01
C GLY A 362 27.03 -2.53 -4.65
N ALA A 363 26.36 -3.52 -5.24
CA ALA A 363 27.03 -4.59 -5.99
C ALA A 363 27.75 -4.03 -7.22
N LYS A 364 27.09 -3.11 -7.96
CA LYS A 364 27.72 -2.47 -9.13
C LYS A 364 28.93 -1.60 -8.79
N LEU A 365 28.93 -0.94 -7.62
CA LEU A 365 30.10 -0.17 -7.14
C LEU A 365 31.28 -1.06 -6.75
N ARG A 366 31.02 -2.33 -6.42
CA ARG A 366 32.05 -3.34 -6.08
C ARG A 366 32.42 -4.24 -7.25
N ASP A 367 31.85 -4.01 -8.45
CA ASP A 367 31.96 -4.88 -9.62
C ASP A 367 31.55 -6.34 -9.35
N GLU A 368 30.58 -6.53 -8.42
CA GLU A 368 29.99 -7.82 -8.08
C GLU A 368 28.67 -8.03 -8.82
N ASP A 369 28.26 -9.31 -8.98
CA ASP A 369 26.92 -9.60 -9.50
C ASP A 369 25.87 -9.33 -8.41
N PRO A 370 24.87 -8.47 -8.66
CA PRO A 370 23.84 -8.15 -7.68
C PRO A 370 22.89 -9.31 -7.36
N PHE A 371 22.85 -10.38 -8.18
CA PHE A 371 21.90 -11.48 -8.06
C PHE A 371 22.55 -12.86 -8.28
N PRO A 372 23.56 -13.23 -7.50
CA PRO A 372 24.31 -14.47 -7.71
C PRO A 372 23.45 -15.74 -7.59
N GLN A 373 22.34 -15.69 -6.83
CA GLN A 373 21.47 -16.86 -6.64
C GLN A 373 20.64 -17.22 -7.90
N LEU A 374 20.40 -16.27 -8.78
CA LEU A 374 19.64 -16.51 -10.01
C LEU A 374 20.48 -17.20 -11.09
N GLU A 375 21.79 -16.93 -11.12
CA GLU A 375 22.69 -17.66 -12.02
C GLU A 375 22.79 -19.12 -11.63
N VAL A 376 22.77 -19.45 -10.32
CA VAL A 376 22.77 -20.82 -9.83
C VAL A 376 21.44 -21.52 -10.19
N GLU A 377 20.28 -20.89 -9.95
CA GLU A 377 18.98 -21.45 -10.35
C GLU A 377 18.84 -21.63 -11.87
N LEU A 378 19.39 -20.71 -12.68
CA LEU A 378 19.38 -20.83 -14.13
C LEU A 378 20.35 -21.91 -14.61
N ALA A 379 21.50 -22.07 -13.97
CA ALA A 379 22.45 -23.14 -14.25
C ALA A 379 21.84 -24.52 -13.92
N GLU A 380 21.23 -24.67 -12.74
CA GLU A 380 20.55 -25.89 -12.32
C GLU A 380 19.34 -26.22 -13.23
N ALA A 381 18.56 -25.21 -13.65
CA ALA A 381 17.44 -25.40 -14.58
C ALA A 381 17.93 -25.76 -15.99
N THR A 382 19.11 -25.27 -16.39
CA THR A 382 19.72 -25.59 -17.70
C THR A 382 20.30 -27.00 -17.69
N GLU A 383 20.90 -27.43 -16.56
CA GLU A 383 21.39 -28.79 -16.38
C GLU A 383 20.23 -29.80 -16.31
N ALA A 384 19.16 -29.50 -15.54
CA ALA A 384 17.97 -30.34 -15.48
C ALA A 384 17.20 -30.40 -16.83
N GLY A 385 17.23 -29.32 -17.64
CA GLY A 385 16.66 -29.30 -18.97
C GLY A 385 17.52 -29.97 -20.05
N GLY A 386 18.84 -30.06 -19.83
CA GLY A 386 19.79 -30.71 -20.72
C GLY A 386 19.60 -32.24 -20.76
N ASP A 387 19.32 -32.84 -19.64
CA ASP A 387 19.10 -34.31 -19.52
C ASP A 387 17.78 -34.76 -20.20
N THR A 388 16.79 -33.86 -20.33
CA THR A 388 15.52 -34.17 -21.00
C THR A 388 15.60 -34.08 -22.53
N ILE A 389 16.58 -33.38 -23.10
CA ILE A 389 16.72 -33.24 -24.57
C ILE A 389 17.53 -34.42 -25.15
N GLU A 390 18.37 -35.06 -24.37
CA GLU A 390 19.15 -36.23 -24.82
C GLU A 390 18.33 -37.51 -24.91
N ALA A 391 17.25 -37.62 -24.11
CA ALA A 391 16.33 -38.76 -24.12
C ALA A 391 15.34 -38.80 -25.31
N THR A 392 15.30 -37.78 -26.16
CA THR A 392 14.36 -37.70 -27.31
C THR A 392 15.06 -37.79 -28.67
N ARG A 393 16.29 -38.31 -28.72
CA ARG A 393 16.91 -38.69 -30.02
C ARG A 393 16.25 -40.01 -30.50
N VAL A 394 15.25 -39.84 -31.35
CA VAL A 394 14.63 -40.90 -32.15
C VAL A 394 15.73 -41.51 -33.04
N PRO A 395 15.99 -42.85 -32.98
CA PRO A 395 16.90 -43.49 -33.90
C PRO A 395 16.22 -43.70 -35.26
N GLY A 396 16.84 -43.24 -36.31
CA GLY A 396 16.55 -43.73 -37.65
C GLY A 396 15.98 -42.74 -38.64
N ARG A 397 16.91 -42.07 -39.37
CA ARG A 397 16.73 -41.86 -40.83
C ARG A 397 18.08 -41.95 -41.48
N ALA A 398 18.34 -43.12 -42.08
CA ALA A 398 19.37 -43.32 -43.11
C ALA A 398 19.06 -42.38 -44.30
N ARG A 399 20.11 -41.73 -44.80
CA ARG A 399 20.05 -40.99 -46.09
C ARG A 399 20.37 -41.99 -47.21
N PRO A 400 19.74 -41.83 -48.39
CA PRO A 400 20.34 -42.33 -49.62
C PRO A 400 21.47 -41.44 -50.11
#